data_f854a5062acf2b3f859d979dbedd54a8
#
_entry.id   f854a5062acf2b3f859d979dbedd54a8
#
_cell.length_a   1.000
_cell.length_b   1.000
_cell.length_c   1.000
_cell.angle_alpha   90.00
_cell.angle_beta   90.00
_cell.angle_gamma   90.00
#
_symmetry.space_group_name_H-M   'P 1'
#
loop_
_entity.id
_entity.type
_entity.pdbx_description
1 polymer ?
#
loop_
_entity_poly.entity_id
_entity_poly.type
_entity_poly.pdbx_seq_one_letter_code
_entity_poly.pdbx_strand_id
1 'polypeptide(L)'
;MRTRLISIPTDTFPLDGVMYEPGSKVLGSALYFHGNTMNFYTGAARFLPEAMCALGLVFVAFNRRGHDILSTRASRQAVGGAYQTVAESVADNAYAATWMKEQGYANPIILGHSYGGMLSTQHVVDHPATPALILLSAGRGGIAQDTTGGTEKLFAMD
;
A
#
# COMPACT_ATOMS: atom_id res chain seq x y z
N MET A 1 -12.13 17.62 -6.42
CA MET A 1 -10.96 16.74 -6.22
C MET A 1 -9.92 17.10 -7.25
N ARG A 2 -8.66 17.29 -6.86
CA ARG A 2 -7.50 17.47 -7.75
C ARG A 2 -6.68 16.18 -7.75
N THR A 3 -6.19 15.77 -8.91
CA THR A 3 -5.41 14.54 -9.06
C THR A 3 -4.07 14.87 -9.69
N ARG A 4 -2.99 14.30 -9.17
CA ARG A 4 -1.65 14.42 -9.74
C ARG A 4 -0.90 13.09 -9.71
N LEU A 5 -0.17 12.78 -10.76
CA LEU A 5 0.81 11.70 -10.75
C LEU A 5 1.97 12.08 -9.84
N ILE A 6 2.49 11.10 -9.13
CA ILE A 6 3.60 11.26 -8.20
C ILE A 6 4.70 10.25 -8.49
N SER A 7 5.90 10.60 -8.04
CA SER A 7 7.07 9.72 -8.10
C SER A 7 7.72 9.75 -6.72
N ILE A 8 7.77 8.61 -6.05
CA ILE A 8 8.25 8.45 -4.69
C ILE A 8 9.69 7.95 -4.76
N PRO A 9 10.68 8.70 -4.25
CA PRO A 9 12.08 8.27 -4.25
C PRO A 9 12.28 7.02 -3.42
N THR A 10 13.17 6.13 -3.86
CA THR A 10 13.65 4.96 -3.12
C THR A 10 15.16 4.80 -3.23
N ASP A 11 15.67 3.73 -2.68
CA ASP A 11 17.08 3.32 -2.77
C ASP A 11 17.50 2.83 -4.18
N THR A 12 16.53 2.46 -5.03
CA THR A 12 16.83 1.89 -6.35
C THR A 12 16.22 2.73 -7.48
N PHE A 13 14.90 2.73 -7.60
CA PHE A 13 14.18 3.51 -8.60
C PHE A 13 12.88 4.06 -8.00
N PRO A 14 12.39 5.20 -8.46
CA PRO A 14 11.20 5.80 -7.89
C PRO A 14 9.95 4.96 -8.13
N LEU A 15 9.03 4.95 -7.17
CA LEU A 15 7.73 4.31 -7.28
C LEU A 15 6.72 5.29 -7.86
N ASP A 16 5.99 4.86 -8.87
CA ASP A 16 4.95 5.67 -9.49
C ASP A 16 3.65 5.56 -8.70
N GLY A 17 2.89 6.62 -8.66
CA GLY A 17 1.63 6.64 -7.95
C GLY A 17 0.76 7.83 -8.33
N VAL A 18 -0.29 8.01 -7.56
CA VAL A 18 -1.25 9.08 -7.71
C VAL A 18 -1.65 9.63 -6.36
N MET A 19 -1.77 10.95 -6.29
CA MET A 19 -2.27 11.67 -5.13
C MET A 19 -3.56 12.38 -5.51
N TYR A 20 -4.58 12.18 -4.70
CA TYR A 20 -5.88 12.82 -4.79
C TYR A 20 -6.05 13.79 -3.64
N GLU A 21 -6.36 15.02 -3.94
CA GLU A 21 -6.58 16.07 -2.96
C GLU A 21 -8.06 16.48 -2.97
N PRO A 22 -8.70 16.62 -1.80
CA PRO A 22 -10.08 17.08 -1.74
C PRO A 22 -10.22 18.51 -2.29
N GLY A 23 -11.37 18.84 -2.83
CA GLY A 23 -11.70 20.23 -3.22
C GLY A 23 -12.14 21.09 -2.03
N SER A 24 -12.26 20.51 -0.85
CA SER A 24 -12.63 21.13 0.41
C SER A 24 -11.42 21.26 1.34
N LYS A 25 -11.65 21.70 2.58
CA LYS A 25 -10.62 21.73 3.62
C LYS A 25 -10.04 20.33 3.84
N VAL A 26 -8.72 20.22 3.87
CA VAL A 26 -8.02 18.99 4.23
C VAL A 26 -8.15 18.74 5.74
N LEU A 27 -8.67 17.57 6.11
CA LEU A 27 -8.85 17.13 7.48
C LEU A 27 -7.83 16.06 7.91
N GLY A 28 -7.19 15.41 6.94
CA GLY A 28 -6.20 14.37 7.18
C GLY A 28 -5.74 13.73 5.88
N SER A 29 -5.09 12.58 6.00
CA SER A 29 -4.57 11.85 4.85
C SER A 29 -4.69 10.34 5.02
N ALA A 30 -4.67 9.64 3.90
CA ALA A 30 -4.73 8.20 3.81
C ALA A 30 -3.72 7.67 2.79
N LEU A 31 -3.02 6.60 3.14
CA LEU A 31 -2.05 5.92 2.30
C LEU A 31 -2.53 4.48 2.05
N TYR A 32 -2.62 4.10 0.78
CA TYR A 32 -3.17 2.82 0.36
C TYR A 32 -2.09 1.85 -0.11
N PHE A 33 -2.08 0.66 0.48
CA PHE A 33 -1.22 -0.47 0.11
C PHE A 33 -2.01 -1.51 -0.69
N HIS A 34 -1.73 -1.62 -1.97
CA HIS A 34 -2.43 -2.52 -2.89
C HIS A 34 -2.14 -4.01 -2.61
N GLY A 35 -3.01 -4.90 -3.10
CA GLY A 35 -2.87 -6.35 -3.02
C GLY A 35 -1.69 -6.89 -3.83
N ASN A 36 -1.47 -8.21 -3.73
CA ASN A 36 -0.42 -8.87 -4.51
C ASN A 36 -0.66 -8.66 -6.01
N THR A 37 0.39 -8.36 -6.76
CA THR A 37 0.36 -8.10 -8.22
C THR A 37 -0.64 -7.05 -8.69
N MET A 38 -1.26 -6.30 -7.78
CA MET A 38 -2.12 -5.16 -8.13
C MET A 38 -1.28 -3.90 -8.38
N ASN A 39 -1.96 -2.79 -8.63
CA ASN A 39 -1.34 -1.49 -8.87
C ASN A 39 -2.21 -0.34 -8.32
N PHE A 40 -1.75 0.91 -8.43
CA PHE A 40 -2.41 2.08 -7.86
C PHE A 40 -3.73 2.48 -8.53
N TYR A 41 -4.12 1.85 -9.64
CA TYR A 41 -5.32 2.17 -10.40
C TYR A 41 -6.29 0.99 -10.56
N THR A 42 -6.04 -0.14 -9.89
CA THR A 42 -6.91 -1.33 -9.92
C THR A 42 -7.53 -1.62 -8.55
N GLY A 43 -8.59 -2.43 -8.56
CA GLY A 43 -9.28 -2.83 -7.33
C GLY A 43 -9.81 -1.64 -6.54
N ALA A 44 -9.61 -1.63 -5.24
CA ALA A 44 -10.09 -0.60 -4.33
C ALA A 44 -9.52 0.80 -4.64
N ALA A 45 -8.33 0.89 -5.21
CA ALA A 45 -7.73 2.16 -5.62
C ALA A 45 -8.59 2.94 -6.65
N ARG A 46 -9.50 2.28 -7.36
CA ARG A 46 -10.43 2.93 -8.31
C ARG A 46 -11.61 3.63 -7.65
N PHE A 47 -12.02 3.16 -6.48
CA PHE A 47 -13.28 3.59 -5.83
C PHE A 47 -13.03 4.42 -4.58
N LEU A 48 -11.98 4.12 -3.83
CA LEU A 48 -11.67 4.79 -2.57
C LEU A 48 -11.35 6.28 -2.70
N PRO A 49 -10.64 6.76 -3.74
CA PRO A 49 -10.22 8.16 -3.79
C PRO A 49 -11.37 9.15 -3.68
N GLU A 50 -12.47 8.90 -4.38
CA GLU A 50 -13.64 9.78 -4.35
C GLU A 50 -14.25 9.86 -2.95
N ALA A 51 -14.46 8.69 -2.31
CA ALA A 51 -15.01 8.62 -0.96
C ALA A 51 -14.09 9.26 0.07
N MET A 52 -12.78 9.01 -0.01
CA MET A 52 -11.79 9.60 0.91
C MET A 52 -11.72 11.11 0.75
N CYS A 53 -11.69 11.61 -0.48
CA CYS A 53 -11.71 13.05 -0.74
C CYS A 53 -13.02 13.71 -0.29
N ALA A 54 -14.17 13.04 -0.40
CA ALA A 54 -15.43 13.54 0.13
C ALA A 54 -15.41 13.71 1.66
N LEU A 55 -14.62 12.88 2.36
CA LEU A 55 -14.37 12.99 3.80
C LEU A 55 -13.29 14.03 4.15
N GLY A 56 -12.75 14.77 3.17
CA GLY A 56 -11.68 15.74 3.40
C GLY A 56 -10.30 15.11 3.56
N LEU A 57 -10.09 13.87 3.16
CA LEU A 57 -8.80 13.20 3.24
C LEU A 57 -8.04 13.31 1.93
N VAL A 58 -6.77 13.65 2.01
CA VAL A 58 -5.82 13.41 0.91
C VAL A 58 -5.62 11.91 0.80
N PHE A 59 -5.74 11.35 -0.40
CA PHE A 59 -5.57 9.93 -0.64
C PHE A 59 -4.39 9.68 -1.58
N VAL A 60 -3.49 8.80 -1.16
CA VAL A 60 -2.33 8.40 -1.96
C VAL A 60 -2.37 6.89 -2.21
N ALA A 61 -2.24 6.53 -3.49
CA ALA A 61 -2.02 5.16 -3.94
C ALA A 61 -0.78 5.11 -4.82
N PHE A 62 0.03 4.07 -4.70
CA PHE A 62 1.30 3.95 -5.42
C PHE A 62 1.59 2.51 -5.80
N ASN A 63 2.46 2.31 -6.76
CA ASN A 63 2.97 1.01 -7.15
C ASN A 63 4.19 0.65 -6.31
N ARG A 64 4.09 -0.43 -5.52
CA ARG A 64 5.30 -1.08 -5.02
C ARG A 64 6.09 -1.68 -6.18
N ARG A 65 7.37 -2.02 -5.99
CA ARG A 65 8.18 -2.79 -6.95
C ARG A 65 7.46 -4.05 -7.44
N GLY A 66 6.65 -4.66 -6.59
CA GLY A 66 5.86 -5.86 -6.84
C GLY A 66 4.48 -5.62 -7.47
N HIS A 67 4.25 -4.47 -8.09
CA HIS A 67 3.02 -4.23 -8.84
C HIS A 67 2.99 -5.07 -10.11
N ASP A 68 1.81 -5.49 -10.54
CA ASP A 68 1.59 -6.41 -11.64
C ASP A 68 2.39 -7.74 -11.46
N ILE A 69 2.21 -8.72 -12.32
CA ILE A 69 3.00 -9.96 -12.27
C ILE A 69 4.41 -9.70 -12.76
N LEU A 70 4.50 -9.02 -13.90
CA LEU A 70 5.72 -8.60 -14.56
C LEU A 70 5.52 -7.19 -15.11
N SER A 71 6.45 -6.31 -14.83
CA SER A 71 6.49 -4.98 -15.41
C SER A 71 7.90 -4.67 -15.88
N THR A 72 8.00 -3.84 -16.90
CA THR A 72 9.26 -3.24 -17.33
C THR A 72 9.13 -1.74 -17.18
N ARG A 73 10.06 -1.13 -16.49
CA ARG A 73 10.16 0.33 -16.45
C ARG A 73 10.87 0.82 -17.71
N ALA A 74 11.18 2.10 -17.79
CA ALA A 74 11.99 2.67 -18.87
C ALA A 74 13.42 2.10 -18.93
N SER A 75 13.67 1.00 -18.24
CA SER A 75 14.89 0.19 -18.25
C SER A 75 14.59 -1.22 -18.77
N ARG A 76 15.61 -1.97 -19.13
CA ARG A 76 15.48 -3.39 -19.52
C ARG A 76 15.33 -4.32 -18.30
N GLN A 77 15.28 -3.79 -17.10
CA GLN A 77 15.14 -4.56 -15.87
C GLN A 77 13.66 -4.93 -15.66
N ALA A 78 13.39 -6.21 -15.50
CA ALA A 78 12.09 -6.71 -15.12
C ALA A 78 11.85 -6.46 -13.62
N VAL A 79 10.66 -6.00 -13.28
CA VAL A 79 10.14 -5.83 -11.91
C VAL A 79 8.75 -6.43 -11.82
N GLY A 80 8.15 -6.46 -10.66
CA GLY A 80 6.79 -6.97 -10.47
C GLY A 80 6.72 -8.03 -9.38
N GLY A 81 5.53 -8.55 -9.13
CA GLY A 81 5.27 -9.53 -8.07
C GLY A 81 6.04 -10.83 -8.21
N ALA A 82 6.48 -11.19 -9.44
CA ALA A 82 7.34 -12.35 -9.69
C ALA A 82 8.76 -12.21 -9.10
N TYR A 83 9.19 -11.00 -8.78
CA TYR A 83 10.57 -10.71 -8.35
C TYR A 83 10.64 -10.06 -6.96
N GLN A 84 9.60 -9.34 -6.53
CA GLN A 84 9.61 -8.60 -5.27
C GLN A 84 9.68 -9.54 -4.06
N THR A 85 10.59 -9.24 -3.15
CA THR A 85 10.65 -9.87 -1.82
C THR A 85 9.71 -9.17 -0.82
N VAL A 86 9.42 -9.84 0.29
CA VAL A 86 8.65 -9.23 1.41
C VAL A 86 9.39 -8.02 1.98
N ALA A 87 10.71 -8.11 2.13
CA ALA A 87 11.53 -7.02 2.65
C ALA A 87 11.44 -5.76 1.77
N GLU A 88 11.51 -5.93 0.46
CA GLU A 88 11.29 -4.82 -0.49
C GLU A 88 9.87 -4.26 -0.42
N SER A 89 8.86 -5.09 -0.22
CA SER A 89 7.47 -4.65 -0.05
C SER A 89 7.30 -3.77 1.19
N VAL A 90 7.95 -4.15 2.30
CA VAL A 90 7.95 -3.37 3.55
C VAL A 90 8.70 -2.05 3.34
N ALA A 91 9.87 -2.08 2.70
CA ALA A 91 10.65 -0.88 2.41
C ALA A 91 9.88 0.11 1.51
N ASP A 92 9.22 -0.38 0.47
CA ASP A 92 8.42 0.46 -0.44
C ASP A 92 7.30 1.20 0.30
N ASN A 93 6.63 0.53 1.25
CA ASN A 93 5.61 1.16 2.09
C ASN A 93 6.21 2.24 3.01
N ALA A 94 7.40 1.98 3.56
CA ALA A 94 8.11 2.96 4.38
C ALA A 94 8.56 4.19 3.58
N TYR A 95 9.06 4.00 2.35
CA TYR A 95 9.37 5.11 1.44
C TYR A 95 8.14 5.97 1.14
N ALA A 96 7.00 5.34 0.86
CA ALA A 96 5.77 6.06 0.60
C ALA A 96 5.29 6.87 1.81
N ALA A 97 5.36 6.32 3.01
CA ALA A 97 5.01 7.02 4.25
C ALA A 97 5.96 8.19 4.52
N THR A 98 7.26 7.99 4.32
CA THR A 98 8.27 9.05 4.44
C THR A 98 8.01 10.18 3.46
N TRP A 99 7.75 9.84 2.19
CA TRP A 99 7.41 10.82 1.17
C TRP A 99 6.14 11.62 1.55
N MET A 100 5.10 10.96 2.06
CA MET A 100 3.89 11.67 2.53
C MET A 100 4.20 12.66 3.65
N LYS A 101 5.06 12.28 4.59
CA LYS A 101 5.52 13.18 5.67
C LYS A 101 6.21 14.42 5.09
N GLU A 102 7.07 14.26 4.09
CA GLU A 102 7.75 15.35 3.38
C GLU A 102 6.77 16.27 2.62
N GLN A 103 5.62 15.72 2.17
CA GLN A 103 4.54 16.50 1.58
C GLN A 103 3.66 17.20 2.63
N GLY A 104 3.96 17.08 3.93
CA GLY A 104 3.20 17.70 5.02
C GLY A 104 2.13 16.80 5.64
N TYR A 105 2.08 15.51 5.28
CA TYR A 105 1.11 14.52 5.79
C TYR A 105 1.79 13.46 6.66
N ALA A 106 2.14 13.82 7.89
CA ALA A 106 3.05 13.06 8.75
C ALA A 106 2.53 11.68 9.20
N ASN A 107 1.25 11.54 9.46
CA ASN A 107 0.68 10.30 9.99
C ASN A 107 -0.62 9.97 9.23
N PRO A 108 -0.52 9.37 8.02
CA PRO A 108 -1.70 8.99 7.28
C PRO A 108 -2.45 7.83 7.94
N ILE A 109 -3.75 7.76 7.74
CA ILE A 109 -4.52 6.53 7.93
C ILE A 109 -3.96 5.50 6.93
N ILE A 110 -3.69 4.29 7.39
CA ILE A 110 -3.21 3.22 6.51
C ILE A 110 -4.38 2.35 6.07
N LEU A 111 -4.50 2.16 4.76
CA LEU A 111 -5.45 1.22 4.17
C LEU A 111 -4.68 0.14 3.43
N GLY A 112 -5.00 -1.12 3.70
CA GLY A 112 -4.37 -2.25 3.02
C GLY A 112 -5.36 -3.24 2.46
N HIS A 113 -5.16 -3.67 1.23
CA HIS A 113 -5.99 -4.68 0.58
C HIS A 113 -5.21 -5.99 0.41
N SER A 114 -5.80 -7.13 0.80
CA SER A 114 -5.23 -8.46 0.61
C SER A 114 -3.79 -8.53 1.16
N TYR A 115 -2.79 -8.84 0.34
CA TYR A 115 -1.36 -8.81 0.69
C TYR A 115 -0.92 -7.46 1.26
N GLY A 116 -1.42 -6.35 0.69
CA GLY A 116 -1.20 -5.01 1.24
C GLY A 116 -1.77 -4.84 2.65
N GLY A 117 -2.83 -5.57 3.00
CA GLY A 117 -3.37 -5.59 4.37
C GLY A 117 -2.41 -6.23 5.37
N MET A 118 -1.76 -7.34 5.00
CA MET A 118 -0.71 -7.96 5.81
C MET A 118 0.47 -6.99 6.02
N LEU A 119 0.93 -6.35 4.96
CA LEU A 119 2.01 -5.35 5.03
C LEU A 119 1.61 -4.12 5.84
N SER A 120 0.33 -3.74 5.82
CA SER A 120 -0.22 -2.64 6.62
C SER A 120 -0.13 -2.93 8.11
N THR A 121 -0.38 -4.16 8.51
CA THR A 121 -0.27 -4.58 9.91
C THR A 121 1.19 -4.45 10.38
N GLN A 122 2.15 -4.92 9.58
CA GLN A 122 3.58 -4.72 9.88
C GLN A 122 3.92 -3.23 9.96
N HIS A 123 3.47 -2.43 8.99
CA HIS A 123 3.74 -0.99 8.96
C HIS A 123 3.25 -0.29 10.24
N VAL A 124 2.06 -0.62 10.73
CA VAL A 124 1.50 0.01 11.96
C VAL A 124 2.27 -0.40 13.21
N VAL A 125 2.77 -1.63 13.27
CA VAL A 125 3.66 -2.09 14.36
C VAL A 125 4.95 -1.26 14.39
N ASP A 126 5.55 -1.01 13.23
CA ASP A 126 6.78 -0.24 13.09
C ASP A 126 6.56 1.28 13.25
N HIS A 127 5.31 1.75 13.06
CA HIS A 127 4.91 3.16 13.10
C HIS A 127 3.71 3.37 14.03
N PRO A 128 3.88 3.29 15.36
CA PRO A 128 2.78 3.31 16.34
C PRO A 128 2.02 4.65 16.40
N ALA A 129 2.53 5.70 15.77
CA ALA A 129 1.84 6.98 15.62
C ALA A 129 0.77 6.98 14.50
N THR A 130 0.59 5.87 13.80
CA THR A 130 -0.47 5.71 12.78
C THR A 130 -1.85 5.85 13.43
N PRO A 131 -2.70 6.78 12.99
CA PRO A 131 -3.94 7.09 13.68
C PRO A 131 -5.03 6.01 13.53
N ALA A 132 -5.01 5.27 12.41
CA ALA A 132 -5.95 4.19 12.14
C ALA A 132 -5.42 3.22 11.06
N LEU A 133 -5.87 1.98 11.14
CA LEU A 133 -5.64 0.92 10.17
C LEU A 133 -6.97 0.41 9.62
N ILE A 134 -7.11 0.38 8.31
CA ILE A 134 -8.28 -0.18 7.61
C ILE A 134 -7.82 -1.36 6.76
N LEU A 135 -8.35 -2.54 7.06
CA LEU A 135 -8.03 -3.77 6.35
C LEU A 135 -9.18 -4.16 5.42
N LEU A 136 -8.87 -4.30 4.15
CA LEU A 136 -9.80 -4.72 3.10
C LEU A 136 -9.41 -6.12 2.64
N SER A 137 -10.19 -7.13 3.04
CA SER A 137 -9.93 -8.53 2.70
C SER A 137 -8.46 -8.94 2.95
N ALA A 138 -7.90 -8.50 4.05
CA ALA A 138 -6.54 -8.85 4.43
C ALA A 138 -6.44 -10.34 4.73
N GLY A 139 -5.52 -11.04 4.06
CA GLY A 139 -5.23 -12.43 4.36
C GLY A 139 -4.49 -12.58 5.70
N ARG A 140 -4.57 -13.73 6.32
CA ARG A 140 -3.75 -14.14 7.49
C ARG A 140 -2.31 -14.51 7.06
N GLY A 141 -1.73 -13.78 6.12
CA GLY A 141 -0.40 -14.06 5.60
C GLY A 141 0.61 -14.24 6.73
N GLY A 142 1.38 -15.32 6.67
CA GLY A 142 2.44 -15.59 7.65
C GLY A 142 2.09 -16.64 8.72
N ILE A 143 0.83 -16.85 9.05
CA ILE A 143 0.44 -17.96 9.94
C ILE A 143 0.49 -19.32 9.20
N ALA A 144 0.42 -19.31 7.88
CA ALA A 144 0.43 -20.50 7.04
C ALA A 144 1.82 -21.12 6.81
N GLN A 145 2.87 -20.55 7.35
CA GLN A 145 4.23 -21.12 7.23
C GLN A 145 4.66 -21.96 8.43
N ASP A 146 3.74 -22.34 9.30
CA ASP A 146 3.98 -23.49 10.15
C ASP A 146 3.88 -24.76 9.29
N THR A 147 5.03 -25.15 8.77
CA THR A 147 5.20 -26.31 7.87
C THR A 147 4.85 -27.65 8.52
N THR A 148 4.46 -27.67 9.80
CA THR A 148 4.16 -28.89 10.56
C THR A 148 2.69 -29.27 10.60
N GLY A 149 1.78 -28.52 9.97
CA GLY A 149 0.36 -28.80 10.10
C GLY A 149 -0.52 -28.56 8.89
N GLY A 150 0.04 -28.17 7.76
CA GLY A 150 -0.71 -28.02 6.52
C GLY A 150 -1.94 -27.09 6.59
N THR A 151 -2.65 -27.03 5.51
CA THR A 151 -3.91 -26.26 5.34
C THR A 151 -5.03 -26.68 6.31
N GLU A 152 -4.99 -27.88 6.88
CA GLU A 152 -6.01 -28.38 7.80
C GLU A 152 -6.09 -27.58 9.10
N LYS A 153 -4.97 -27.06 9.62
CA LYS A 153 -4.99 -26.19 10.81
C LYS A 153 -5.59 -24.81 10.54
N LEU A 154 -5.54 -24.32 9.30
CA LEU A 154 -6.12 -23.04 8.92
C LEU A 154 -7.65 -23.04 8.99
N PHE A 155 -8.27 -24.18 8.74
CA PHE A 155 -9.72 -24.38 8.74
C PHE A 155 -10.27 -24.88 10.08
N ALA A 156 -9.40 -25.28 11.00
CA ALA A 156 -9.77 -25.75 12.34
C ALA A 156 -9.74 -24.64 13.39
N MET A 157 -9.54 -23.39 13.00
CA MET A 157 -9.50 -22.21 13.89
C MET A 157 -10.71 -21.31 13.67
N ASP A 158 -11.91 -21.89 13.71
CA ASP A 158 -13.18 -21.16 13.80
C ASP A 158 -13.45 -20.69 15.23
#